data_e3c6532437b4255e1e7d0d2e8c9cc013
#
_entry.id   e3c6532437b4255e1e7d0d2e8c9cc013
#
_cell.length_a   1.000
_cell.length_b   1.000
_cell.length_c   1.000
_cell.angle_alpha   90.00
_cell.angle_beta   90.00
_cell.angle_gamma   90.00
#
_symmetry.space_group_name_H-M   'P 1'
#
loop_
_entity.id
_entity.type
_entity.pdbx_description
1 polymer ?
#
loop_
_entity_poly.entity_id
_entity_poly.type
_entity_poly.pdbx_seq_one_letter_code
_entity_poly.pdbx_strand_id
1 'polypeptide(L)'
;MSLIEMMILGFLSERSMCGYELRKKMEQLQGYTRKFSDGAIYPATNRLVEAGLISEQASIRDGRQRRVFTLLDAGRAKLIDELKSR
;
A
#
# COMPACT_ATOMS: atom_id res chain seq x y z
N MET A 1 2.45 6.78 -12.32
CA MET A 1 2.43 6.06 -11.04
C MET A 1 3.24 4.78 -11.16
N SER A 2 4.05 4.46 -10.17
CA SER A 2 4.88 3.27 -10.23
C SER A 2 4.06 2.00 -9.98
N LEU A 3 4.60 0.86 -10.40
CA LEU A 3 3.93 -0.42 -10.20
C LEU A 3 3.70 -0.70 -8.71
N ILE A 4 4.69 -0.42 -7.85
CA ILE A 4 4.54 -0.68 -6.42
C ILE A 4 3.44 0.19 -5.82
N GLU A 5 3.31 1.44 -6.25
CA GLU A 5 2.24 2.31 -5.78
C GLU A 5 0.87 1.79 -6.22
N MET A 6 0.75 1.34 -7.46
CA MET A 6 -0.48 0.72 -7.97
C MET A 6 -0.86 -0.51 -7.15
N MET A 7 0.12 -1.35 -6.83
CA MET A 7 -0.12 -2.55 -6.04
C MET A 7 -0.61 -2.20 -4.64
N ILE A 8 -0.01 -1.19 -4.01
CA ILE A 8 -0.44 -0.75 -2.69
C ILE A 8 -1.89 -0.28 -2.73
N LEU A 9 -2.24 0.58 -3.67
CA LEU A 9 -3.61 1.05 -3.80
C LEU A 9 -4.58 -0.12 -4.02
N GLY A 10 -4.20 -1.06 -4.86
CA GLY A 10 -5.02 -2.24 -5.14
C GLY A 10 -5.27 -3.09 -3.90
N PHE A 11 -4.21 -3.37 -3.13
CA PHE A 11 -4.37 -4.14 -1.90
C PHE A 11 -5.21 -3.40 -0.88
N LEU A 12 -5.00 -2.09 -0.73
CA LEU A 12 -5.76 -1.30 0.23
C LEU A 12 -7.22 -1.12 -0.19
N SER A 13 -7.55 -1.35 -1.46
CA SER A 13 -8.94 -1.34 -1.91
C SER A 13 -9.74 -2.50 -1.31
N GLU A 14 -9.04 -3.56 -0.90
CA GLU A 14 -9.70 -4.71 -0.27
C GLU A 14 -9.96 -4.43 1.22
N ARG A 15 -8.98 -3.89 1.92
CA ARG A 15 -9.08 -3.52 3.34
C ARG A 15 -7.85 -2.73 3.76
N SER A 16 -7.93 -2.08 4.91
CA SER A 16 -6.77 -1.42 5.49
C SER A 16 -5.72 -2.45 5.88
N MET A 17 -4.45 -2.11 5.73
CA MET A 17 -3.35 -3.01 6.02
C MET A 17 -2.18 -2.27 6.63
N CYS A 18 -1.41 -2.95 7.47
CA CYS A 18 -0.14 -2.42 7.96
C CYS A 18 0.97 -2.74 6.94
N GLY A 19 2.13 -2.14 7.14
CA GLY A 19 3.27 -2.34 6.22
C GLY A 19 3.67 -3.79 6.06
N TYR A 20 3.65 -4.55 7.17
CA TYR A 20 3.97 -5.96 7.14
C TYR A 20 3.01 -6.75 6.24
N GLU A 21 1.71 -6.46 6.35
CA GLU A 21 0.70 -7.12 5.53
C GLU A 21 0.88 -6.77 4.05
N LEU A 22 1.18 -5.50 3.75
CA LEU A 22 1.44 -5.08 2.37
C LEU A 22 2.63 -5.84 1.80
N ARG A 23 3.71 -5.98 2.58
CA ARG A 23 4.87 -6.72 2.13
C ARG A 23 4.53 -8.18 1.86
N LYS A 24 3.76 -8.80 2.75
CA LYS A 24 3.33 -10.19 2.57
C LYS A 24 2.49 -10.36 1.31
N LYS A 25 1.57 -9.45 1.07
CA LYS A 25 0.74 -9.49 -0.14
C LYS A 25 1.59 -9.39 -1.40
N MET A 26 2.56 -8.50 -1.39
CA MET A 26 3.45 -8.33 -2.55
C MET A 26 4.31 -9.56 -2.79
N GLU A 27 4.82 -10.17 -1.74
CA GLU A 27 5.59 -11.40 -1.87
C GLU A 27 4.76 -12.52 -2.47
N GLN A 28 3.51 -12.65 -2.03
CA GLN A 28 2.61 -13.67 -2.54
C GLN A 28 2.30 -13.46 -4.01
N LEU A 29 2.11 -12.21 -4.42
CA LEU A 29 1.78 -11.89 -5.80
C LEU A 29 2.97 -12.09 -6.73
N GLN A 30 4.16 -11.69 -6.29
CA GLN A 30 5.38 -11.84 -7.09
C GLN A 30 5.93 -13.26 -7.08
N GLY A 31 5.48 -14.07 -6.11
CA GLY A 31 6.02 -15.38 -5.91
C GLY A 31 7.43 -15.30 -5.33
N TYR A 32 8.25 -16.27 -5.66
CA TYR A 32 9.63 -16.36 -5.16
C TYR A 32 10.65 -15.68 -6.07
N THR A 33 10.24 -15.20 -7.22
CA THR A 33 11.17 -14.66 -8.21
C THR A 33 11.60 -13.23 -7.89
N ARG A 34 10.83 -12.51 -7.10
CA ARG A 34 11.14 -11.13 -6.78
C ARG A 34 10.60 -10.77 -5.40
N LYS A 35 11.45 -10.14 -4.61
CA LYS A 35 11.06 -9.64 -3.30
C LYS A 35 11.18 -8.13 -3.28
N PHE A 36 10.10 -7.47 -2.89
CA PHE A 36 10.17 -6.05 -2.58
C PHE A 36 10.69 -5.91 -1.16
N SER A 37 11.76 -5.16 -1.00
CA SER A 37 12.31 -4.91 0.32
C SER A 37 11.48 -3.84 1.04
N ASP A 38 11.62 -3.78 2.35
CA ASP A 38 11.01 -2.70 3.14
C ASP A 38 11.47 -1.35 2.62
N GLY A 39 12.70 -1.28 2.12
CA GLY A 39 13.23 -0.06 1.52
C GLY A 39 12.47 0.42 0.30
N ALA A 40 11.74 -0.45 -0.39
CA ALA A 40 10.92 -0.05 -1.52
C ALA A 40 9.50 0.32 -1.11
N ILE A 41 8.96 -0.36 -0.10
CA ILE A 41 7.57 -0.17 0.33
C ILE A 41 7.37 1.15 1.07
N TYR A 42 8.25 1.48 2.02
CA TYR A 42 8.07 2.68 2.82
C TYR A 42 8.15 3.98 2.02
N PRO A 43 9.10 4.15 1.11
CA PRO A 43 9.07 5.34 0.26
C PRO A 43 7.79 5.44 -0.57
N ALA A 44 7.27 4.32 -1.05
CA ALA A 44 6.05 4.30 -1.84
C ALA A 44 4.83 4.70 -1.00
N THR A 45 4.69 4.14 0.22
CA THR A 45 3.59 4.54 1.09
C THR A 45 3.69 6.01 1.49
N ASN A 46 4.91 6.50 1.74
CA ASN A 46 5.11 7.91 2.07
C ASN A 46 4.63 8.81 0.94
N ARG A 47 4.97 8.48 -0.31
CA ARG A 47 4.52 9.25 -1.46
C ARG A 47 3.00 9.27 -1.58
N LEU A 48 2.37 8.12 -1.32
CA LEU A 48 0.91 8.01 -1.42
C LEU A 48 0.23 8.80 -0.30
N VAL A 49 0.79 8.79 0.91
CA VAL A 49 0.27 9.59 2.02
C VAL A 49 0.38 11.08 1.69
N GLU A 50 1.53 11.52 1.20
CA GLU A 50 1.74 12.92 0.86
C GLU A 50 0.83 13.38 -0.26
N ALA A 51 0.51 12.48 -1.19
CA ALA A 51 -0.40 12.79 -2.28
C ALA A 51 -1.87 12.78 -1.86
N GLY A 52 -2.18 12.40 -0.62
CA GLY A 52 -3.55 12.35 -0.14
C GLY A 52 -4.36 11.17 -0.65
N LEU A 53 -3.69 10.13 -1.12
CA LEU A 53 -4.36 8.95 -1.69
C LEU A 53 -4.62 7.87 -0.64
N ILE A 54 -3.81 7.82 0.39
CA ILE A 54 -4.00 6.91 1.53
C ILE A 54 -3.76 7.68 2.81
N SER A 55 -4.30 7.18 3.92
CA SER A 55 -4.02 7.71 5.25
C SER A 55 -3.13 6.73 6.01
N GLU A 56 -2.47 7.24 7.03
CA GLU A 56 -1.59 6.46 7.88
C GLU A 56 -1.96 6.73 9.33
N GLN A 57 -2.22 5.68 10.08
CA GLN A 57 -2.55 5.80 11.50
C GLN A 57 -1.70 4.85 12.31
N ALA A 58 -1.22 5.33 13.45
CA ALA A 58 -0.54 4.47 14.41
C ALA A 58 -1.56 3.61 15.13
N SER A 59 -1.20 2.35 15.34
CA SER A 59 -2.03 1.40 16.06
C SER A 59 -1.13 0.55 16.95
N ILE A 60 -1.65 0.14 18.10
CA ILE A 60 -0.93 -0.76 18.99
C ILE A 60 -1.64 -2.11 18.97
N ARG A 61 -0.89 -3.15 18.65
CA ARG A 61 -1.43 -4.51 18.60
C ARG A 61 -0.41 -5.45 19.21
N ASP A 62 -0.85 -6.23 20.18
CA ASP A 62 0.01 -7.18 20.90
C ASP A 62 1.25 -6.50 21.48
N GLY A 63 1.09 -5.29 22.03
CA GLY A 63 2.17 -4.52 22.60
C GLY A 63 3.13 -3.90 21.60
N ARG A 64 2.86 -4.03 20.31
CA ARG A 64 3.71 -3.48 19.25
C ARG A 64 3.01 -2.35 18.53
N GLN A 65 3.79 -1.31 18.24
CA GLN A 65 3.31 -0.18 17.47
C GLN A 65 3.33 -0.54 15.99
N ARG A 66 2.21 -0.31 15.31
CA ARG A 66 2.08 -0.57 13.87
C ARG A 66 1.49 0.64 13.20
N ARG A 67 1.83 0.81 11.93
CA ARG A 67 1.23 1.84 11.08
C ARG A 67 0.24 1.16 10.14
N VAL A 68 -1.01 1.61 10.21
CA VAL A 68 -2.08 1.05 9.37
C VAL A 68 -2.41 2.05 8.28
N PHE A 69 -2.41 1.58 7.05
CA PHE A 69 -2.72 2.40 5.88
C PHE A 69 -4.14 2.11 5.42
N THR A 70 -4.85 3.16 5.05
CA THR A 70 -6.24 3.08 4.59
C THR A 70 -6.38 3.85 3.29
N LEU A 71 -7.06 3.24 2.31
CA LEU A 71 -7.32 3.90 1.03
C LEU A 71 -8.35 5.01 1.23
N LEU A 72 -8.01 6.21 0.76
CA LEU A 72 -8.92 7.35 0.78
C LEU A 72 -9.69 7.42 -0.54
N ASP A 73 -10.73 8.24 -0.57
CA ASP A 73 -11.56 8.39 -1.77
C ASP A 73 -10.72 8.82 -2.98
N ALA A 74 -9.79 9.75 -2.78
CA ALA A 74 -8.90 10.18 -3.85
C ALA A 74 -8.02 9.04 -4.35
N GLY A 75 -7.58 8.16 -3.44
CA GLY A 75 -6.79 6.99 -3.81
C GLY A 75 -7.59 6.00 -4.64
N ARG A 76 -8.84 5.78 -4.26
CA ARG A 76 -9.72 4.90 -5.02
C ARG A 76 -9.98 5.44 -6.41
N ALA A 77 -10.23 6.75 -6.52
CA ALA A 77 -10.43 7.39 -7.81
C ALA A 77 -9.17 7.28 -8.68
N LYS A 78 -8.01 7.47 -8.09
CA LYS A 78 -6.74 7.35 -8.81
C LYS A 78 -6.51 5.94 -9.32
N LEU A 79 -6.81 4.94 -8.50
CA LEU A 79 -6.68 3.54 -8.88
C LEU A 79 -7.59 3.20 -10.06
N ILE A 80 -8.84 3.62 -10.00
CA ILE A 80 -9.80 3.38 -11.07
C ILE A 80 -9.32 4.05 -12.36
N ASP A 81 -8.87 5.29 -12.27
CA ASP A 81 -8.38 6.04 -13.42
C ASP A 81 -7.18 5.34 -14.08
N GLU A 82 -6.24 4.86 -13.28
CA GLU A 82 -5.07 4.14 -13.79
C GLU A 82 -5.46 2.83 -14.46
N LEU A 83 -6.46 2.13 -13.93
CA LEU A 83 -6.93 0.88 -14.53
C LEU A 83 -7.64 1.14 -15.85
N LYS A 84 -8.35 2.25 -15.97
CA LYS A 84 -9.06 2.61 -17.21
C LYS A 84 -8.12 3.05 -18.33
N SER A 85 -6.95 3.56 -17.99
CA SER A 85 -6.00 4.07 -18.99
C SER A 85 -5.17 2.98 -19.64
N ARG A 86 -5.44 1.73 -19.33
CA ARG A 86 -4.71 0.58 -19.89
C ARG A 86 -5.52 -0.15 -20.95
#